data_d5cdc65d3ca03530167897cb527b470f
#
_entry.id   d5cdc65d3ca03530167897cb527b470f
#
_cell.length_a   1.000
_cell.length_b   1.000
_cell.length_c   1.000
_cell.angle_alpha   90.00
_cell.angle_beta   90.00
_cell.angle_gamma   90.00
#
_symmetry.space_group_name_H-M   'P 1'
#
loop_
_entity.id
_entity.type
_entity.pdbx_description
1 polymer ?
#
loop_
_entity_poly.entity_id
_entity_poly.type
_entity_poly.pdbx_seq_one_letter_code
_entity_poly.pdbx_strand_id
1 'polypeptide(L)'
;MNKNRFYVGLLVTAILAVLVYASYGMVNAGKKETYHSVAVIVDDSSSDRWTAFKEGLEQGADEENFHINVVSTSSFVNLHEECSIISRELENGADGVIVQLCGDDADGLFSGIVSGVPTVLAENEGESESLFTTVMADPYEIGRTIGENLLAGAGDSLSGFTVGILSGNQKMKSQRLRLEGFQKAVERSGAEILWTLSDEEVGDQSALERYWKEKPVSVLVALDNDETELAGDFILGLSGEKPKLYGEGCSEKTVYYLDKGVIASLVVPNEFFMGYQCVKELAEKINYHQDNGVTEDTVDFLSATRENLYDRDTENILFPNIS
;
A
#
# COMPACT_ATOMS: atom_id res chain seq x y z
N MET A 1 -39.80 -63.23 20.39
CA MET A 1 -38.62 -62.34 20.57
C MET A 1 -38.95 -61.38 21.70
N ASN A 2 -38.22 -61.42 22.84
CA ASN A 2 -38.57 -60.69 24.06
C ASN A 2 -38.50 -59.18 23.82
N LYS A 3 -39.64 -58.46 24.00
CA LYS A 3 -39.73 -56.99 23.87
C LYS A 3 -38.62 -56.29 24.65
N ASN A 4 -38.23 -56.80 25.82
CA ASN A 4 -37.13 -56.23 26.61
C ASN A 4 -35.75 -56.30 25.91
N ARG A 5 -35.44 -57.33 25.15
CA ARG A 5 -34.19 -57.42 24.39
C ARG A 5 -34.16 -56.43 23.23
N PHE A 6 -35.30 -56.15 22.63
CA PHE A 6 -35.40 -55.13 21.59
C PHE A 6 -35.14 -53.70 22.13
N TYR A 7 -35.77 -53.37 23.29
CA TYR A 7 -35.55 -52.05 23.92
C TYR A 7 -34.08 -51.88 24.41
N VAL A 8 -33.47 -52.94 24.94
CA VAL A 8 -32.07 -52.89 25.37
C VAL A 8 -31.16 -52.71 24.15
N GLY A 9 -31.43 -53.39 23.01
CA GLY A 9 -30.69 -53.16 21.79
C GLY A 9 -30.79 -51.74 21.25
N LEU A 10 -31.98 -51.17 21.27
CA LEU A 10 -32.23 -49.80 20.83
C LEU A 10 -31.55 -48.77 21.75
N LEU A 11 -31.51 -49.00 23.04
CA LEU A 11 -30.84 -48.14 24.02
C LEU A 11 -29.29 -48.18 23.82
N VAL A 12 -28.74 -49.37 23.59
CA VAL A 12 -27.29 -49.53 23.32
C VAL A 12 -26.89 -48.81 22.03
N THR A 13 -27.69 -48.94 20.95
CA THR A 13 -27.40 -48.21 19.70
C THR A 13 -27.49 -46.72 19.84
N ALA A 14 -28.46 -46.20 20.63
CA ALA A 14 -28.55 -44.76 20.91
C ALA A 14 -27.34 -44.24 21.70
N ILE A 15 -26.87 -45.01 22.72
CA ILE A 15 -25.68 -44.64 23.49
C ILE A 15 -24.45 -44.64 22.61
N LEU A 16 -24.28 -45.65 21.73
CA LEU A 16 -23.16 -45.68 20.78
C LEU A 16 -23.19 -44.53 19.80
N ALA A 17 -24.37 -44.14 19.30
CA ALA A 17 -24.49 -42.98 18.39
C ALA A 17 -24.13 -41.69 19.11
N VAL A 18 -24.53 -41.49 20.38
CA VAL A 18 -24.15 -40.34 21.19
C VAL A 18 -22.64 -40.31 21.45
N LEU A 19 -22.02 -41.45 21.74
CA LEU A 19 -20.59 -41.56 21.96
C LEU A 19 -19.79 -41.21 20.69
N VAL A 20 -20.23 -41.72 19.52
CA VAL A 20 -19.61 -41.42 18.22
C VAL A 20 -19.75 -39.91 17.93
N TYR A 21 -20.93 -39.34 18.14
CA TYR A 21 -21.18 -37.90 17.95
C TYR A 21 -20.33 -37.05 18.90
N ALA A 22 -20.27 -37.41 20.18
CA ALA A 22 -19.43 -36.72 21.17
C ALA A 22 -17.92 -36.88 20.84
N SER A 23 -17.48 -38.05 20.41
CA SER A 23 -16.09 -38.25 19.98
C SER A 23 -15.74 -37.45 18.72
N TYR A 24 -16.66 -37.39 17.76
CA TYR A 24 -16.51 -36.54 16.57
C TYR A 24 -16.44 -35.04 16.94
N GLY A 25 -17.31 -34.60 17.85
CA GLY A 25 -17.29 -33.24 18.40
C GLY A 25 -15.99 -32.92 19.14
N MET A 26 -15.47 -33.87 19.97
CA MET A 26 -14.19 -33.70 20.68
C MET A 26 -12.99 -33.65 19.73
N VAL A 27 -12.97 -34.48 18.69
CA VAL A 27 -11.90 -34.46 17.67
C VAL A 27 -11.91 -33.17 16.88
N ASN A 28 -13.11 -32.66 16.55
CA ASN A 28 -13.21 -31.36 15.85
C ASN A 28 -12.99 -30.15 16.77
N ALA A 29 -13.39 -30.22 18.04
CA ALA A 29 -13.11 -29.16 19.02
C ALA A 29 -11.62 -29.13 19.44
N GLY A 30 -10.87 -30.22 19.20
CA GLY A 30 -9.44 -30.30 19.46
C GLY A 30 -8.55 -29.90 18.26
N LYS A 31 -9.14 -29.60 17.10
CA LYS A 31 -8.39 -28.84 16.08
C LYS A 31 -8.20 -27.44 16.65
N LYS A 32 -7.05 -27.16 17.28
CA LYS A 32 -6.54 -25.81 17.42
C LYS A 32 -6.56 -25.22 16.02
N GLU A 33 -7.35 -24.20 15.82
CA GLU A 33 -7.16 -23.32 14.67
C GLU A 33 -5.70 -22.86 14.76
N THR A 34 -4.87 -23.36 13.89
CA THR A 34 -3.50 -22.90 13.76
C THR A 34 -3.58 -21.55 13.07
N TYR A 35 -3.54 -20.50 13.85
CA TYR A 35 -3.37 -19.14 13.31
C TYR A 35 -1.92 -19.03 12.84
N HIS A 36 -1.75 -18.66 11.59
CA HIS A 36 -0.44 -18.28 11.10
C HIS A 36 -0.13 -16.86 11.52
N SER A 37 1.07 -16.63 12.03
CA SER A 37 1.55 -15.31 12.43
C SER A 37 2.24 -14.63 11.24
N VAL A 38 1.72 -13.48 10.81
CA VAL A 38 2.25 -12.70 9.70
C VAL A 38 2.78 -11.38 10.22
N ALA A 39 4.04 -11.07 9.93
CA ALA A 39 4.60 -9.76 10.21
C ALA A 39 4.45 -8.85 9.01
N VAL A 40 3.95 -7.63 9.26
CA VAL A 40 3.82 -6.57 8.25
C VAL A 40 4.80 -5.47 8.59
N ILE A 41 5.71 -5.17 7.67
CA ILE A 41 6.75 -4.18 7.81
C ILE A 41 6.60 -3.14 6.70
N VAL A 42 6.33 -1.90 7.08
CA VAL A 42 6.18 -0.76 6.19
C VAL A 42 6.96 0.42 6.74
N ASP A 43 7.35 1.37 5.90
CA ASP A 43 8.02 2.59 6.33
C ASP A 43 7.04 3.48 7.12
N ASP A 44 7.50 4.06 8.23
CA ASP A 44 6.67 4.82 9.18
C ASP A 44 5.26 4.27 9.37
N SER A 45 5.18 3.10 10.01
CA SER A 45 3.90 2.38 10.20
C SER A 45 2.85 3.18 10.99
N SER A 46 3.22 4.31 11.59
CA SER A 46 2.30 5.21 12.29
C SER A 46 1.62 6.24 11.38
N SER A 47 2.09 6.39 10.15
CA SER A 47 1.51 7.31 9.17
C SER A 47 0.06 6.95 8.84
N ASP A 48 -0.79 7.97 8.72
CA ASP A 48 -2.22 7.83 8.39
C ASP A 48 -2.43 7.29 6.97
N ARG A 49 -1.42 7.38 6.08
CA ARG A 49 -1.47 6.77 4.74
C ARG A 49 -1.75 5.26 4.79
N TRP A 50 -1.31 4.58 5.84
CA TRP A 50 -1.50 3.14 6.01
C TRP A 50 -2.85 2.74 6.60
N THR A 51 -3.76 3.67 6.85
CA THR A 51 -5.03 3.36 7.52
C THR A 51 -5.87 2.39 6.69
N ALA A 52 -6.17 2.72 5.43
CA ALA A 52 -6.96 1.85 4.56
C ALA A 52 -6.23 0.52 4.25
N PHE A 53 -4.92 0.55 4.06
CA PHE A 53 -4.11 -0.66 3.86
C PHE A 53 -4.23 -1.62 5.04
N LYS A 54 -4.09 -1.13 6.29
CA LYS A 54 -4.24 -1.93 7.52
C LYS A 54 -5.64 -2.54 7.66
N GLU A 55 -6.67 -1.79 7.33
CA GLU A 55 -8.05 -2.28 7.31
C GLU A 55 -8.24 -3.43 6.30
N GLY A 56 -7.62 -3.31 5.13
CA GLY A 56 -7.59 -4.38 4.13
C GLY A 56 -6.85 -5.63 4.63
N LEU A 57 -5.70 -5.43 5.29
CA LEU A 57 -4.96 -6.54 5.93
C LEU A 57 -5.81 -7.26 6.98
N GLU A 58 -6.50 -6.51 7.86
CA GLU A 58 -7.36 -7.07 8.91
C GLU A 58 -8.51 -7.88 8.31
N GLN A 59 -9.19 -7.37 7.29
CA GLN A 59 -10.25 -8.11 6.62
C GLN A 59 -9.75 -9.40 5.97
N GLY A 60 -8.64 -9.35 5.24
CA GLY A 60 -8.04 -10.54 4.63
C GLY A 60 -7.62 -11.56 5.70
N ALA A 61 -7.06 -11.09 6.82
CA ALA A 61 -6.60 -11.92 7.92
C ALA A 61 -7.75 -12.68 8.62
N ASP A 62 -8.88 -12.01 8.83
CA ASP A 62 -10.09 -12.62 9.40
C ASP A 62 -10.62 -13.74 8.52
N GLU A 63 -10.57 -13.59 7.19
CA GLU A 63 -11.01 -14.61 6.24
C GLU A 63 -10.06 -15.83 6.19
N GLU A 64 -8.75 -15.61 6.30
CA GLU A 64 -7.72 -16.64 6.18
C GLU A 64 -7.26 -17.23 7.53
N ASN A 65 -7.83 -16.77 8.65
CA ASN A 65 -7.43 -17.12 10.02
C ASN A 65 -5.95 -16.81 10.29
N PHE A 66 -5.49 -15.66 9.84
CA PHE A 66 -4.15 -15.15 10.11
C PHE A 66 -4.15 -14.22 11.33
N HIS A 67 -3.03 -14.15 12.01
CA HIS A 67 -2.75 -13.14 13.02
C HIS A 67 -1.76 -12.13 12.42
N ILE A 68 -2.26 -10.95 12.10
CA ILE A 68 -1.44 -9.86 11.54
C ILE A 68 -0.78 -9.09 12.67
N ASN A 69 0.54 -8.94 12.57
CA ASN A 69 1.35 -8.08 13.43
C ASN A 69 1.96 -6.96 12.58
N VAL A 70 1.33 -5.79 12.57
CA VAL A 70 1.96 -4.61 11.96
C VAL A 70 3.04 -4.11 12.91
N VAL A 71 4.29 -4.26 12.48
CA VAL A 71 5.45 -3.89 13.29
C VAL A 71 5.52 -2.37 13.41
N SER A 72 5.69 -1.88 14.63
CA SER A 72 5.86 -0.44 14.85
C SER A 72 7.24 0.00 14.37
N THR A 73 7.25 0.83 13.34
CA THR A 73 8.43 1.40 12.69
C THR A 73 8.33 2.92 12.65
N SER A 74 9.46 3.58 12.58
CA SER A 74 9.59 4.95 12.05
C SER A 74 10.19 4.88 10.65
N SER A 75 10.35 6.02 9.98
CA SER A 75 10.99 6.03 8.66
C SER A 75 12.38 5.41 8.71
N PHE A 76 12.65 4.52 7.76
CA PHE A 76 13.91 3.78 7.67
C PHE A 76 15.02 4.66 7.10
N VAL A 77 16.20 4.58 7.70
CA VAL A 77 17.39 5.24 7.17
C VAL A 77 17.90 4.53 5.90
N ASN A 78 17.76 3.21 5.86
CA ASN A 78 18.22 2.36 4.77
C ASN A 78 17.65 0.94 4.86
N LEU A 79 17.79 0.19 3.78
CA LEU A 79 17.34 -1.20 3.67
C LEU A 79 17.96 -2.15 4.72
N HIS A 80 19.18 -1.89 5.22
CA HIS A 80 19.80 -2.73 6.25
C HIS A 80 19.08 -2.64 7.60
N GLU A 81 18.60 -1.45 7.96
CA GLU A 81 17.80 -1.27 9.18
C GLU A 81 16.50 -2.03 9.08
N GLU A 82 15.79 -1.87 7.97
CA GLU A 82 14.56 -2.60 7.68
C GLU A 82 14.78 -4.12 7.70
N CYS A 83 15.78 -4.61 6.98
CA CYS A 83 16.16 -6.03 6.97
C CYS A 83 16.47 -6.59 8.36
N SER A 84 17.02 -5.79 9.24
CA SER A 84 17.27 -6.20 10.65
C SER A 84 15.97 -6.41 11.42
N ILE A 85 14.93 -5.60 11.12
CA ILE A 85 13.60 -5.76 11.71
C ILE A 85 12.93 -7.02 11.16
N ILE A 86 12.95 -7.20 9.83
CA ILE A 86 12.40 -8.39 9.17
C ILE A 86 13.01 -9.67 9.76
N SER A 87 14.35 -9.71 9.89
CA SER A 87 15.09 -10.85 10.47
C SER A 87 14.61 -11.16 11.88
N ARG A 88 14.42 -10.12 12.70
CA ARG A 88 13.94 -10.26 14.08
C ARG A 88 12.53 -10.83 14.15
N GLU A 89 11.62 -10.40 13.29
CA GLU A 89 10.24 -10.91 13.28
C GLU A 89 10.19 -12.37 12.82
N LEU A 90 11.04 -12.77 11.87
CA LEU A 90 11.20 -14.17 11.48
C LEU A 90 11.78 -15.02 12.63
N GLU A 91 12.77 -14.52 13.36
CA GLU A 91 13.31 -15.19 14.55
C GLU A 91 12.27 -15.30 15.68
N ASN A 92 11.33 -14.35 15.77
CA ASN A 92 10.21 -14.37 16.70
C ASN A 92 9.10 -15.34 16.29
N GLY A 93 9.20 -15.96 15.13
CA GLY A 93 8.30 -17.03 14.67
C GLY A 93 7.18 -16.56 13.75
N ALA A 94 7.39 -15.51 12.95
CA ALA A 94 6.50 -15.18 11.87
C ALA A 94 6.55 -16.28 10.78
N ASP A 95 5.36 -16.76 10.38
CA ASP A 95 5.20 -17.78 9.33
C ASP A 95 5.33 -17.20 7.92
N GLY A 96 5.16 -15.89 7.79
CA GLY A 96 5.29 -15.15 6.54
C GLY A 96 5.41 -13.66 6.79
N VAL A 97 5.79 -12.92 5.75
CA VAL A 97 5.97 -11.46 5.83
C VAL A 97 5.30 -10.75 4.66
N ILE A 98 4.71 -9.58 4.95
CA ILE A 98 4.26 -8.58 3.97
C ILE A 98 5.14 -7.35 4.17
N VAL A 99 5.82 -6.89 3.14
CA VAL A 99 6.84 -5.84 3.26
C VAL A 99 6.66 -4.79 2.18
N GLN A 100 6.76 -3.53 2.58
CA GLN A 100 7.01 -2.42 1.66
C GLN A 100 8.44 -1.94 1.90
N LEU A 101 9.35 -2.31 0.98
CA LEU A 101 10.77 -2.01 1.10
C LEU A 101 11.04 -0.51 0.91
N CYS A 102 11.90 0.06 1.74
CA CYS A 102 12.34 1.45 1.63
C CYS A 102 13.39 1.69 0.52
N GLY A 103 13.73 0.67 -0.26
CA GLY A 103 14.67 0.74 -1.38
C GLY A 103 14.79 -0.59 -2.11
N ASP A 104 15.37 -0.58 -3.30
CA ASP A 104 15.59 -1.78 -4.10
C ASP A 104 16.62 -2.72 -3.46
N ASP A 105 16.38 -4.03 -3.53
CA ASP A 105 17.29 -5.07 -3.01
C ASP A 105 18.43 -5.40 -4.00
N ALA A 106 19.23 -4.39 -4.34
CA ALA A 106 20.30 -4.53 -5.32
C ALA A 106 21.40 -5.52 -4.91
N ASP A 107 21.65 -5.66 -3.61
CA ASP A 107 22.69 -6.53 -3.07
C ASP A 107 22.17 -7.92 -2.65
N GLY A 108 20.88 -8.19 -2.81
CA GLY A 108 20.24 -9.46 -2.44
C GLY A 108 20.20 -9.71 -0.93
N LEU A 109 20.29 -8.66 -0.12
CA LEU A 109 20.24 -8.76 1.35
C LEU A 109 18.87 -9.21 1.82
N PHE A 110 17.82 -8.54 1.37
CA PHE A 110 16.45 -8.87 1.68
C PHE A 110 16.10 -10.27 1.18
N SER A 111 16.36 -10.55 -0.11
CA SER A 111 16.13 -11.87 -0.72
C SER A 111 16.82 -13.00 0.02
N GLY A 112 18.01 -12.74 0.56
CA GLY A 112 18.76 -13.72 1.38
C GLY A 112 18.07 -13.99 2.72
N ILE A 113 17.54 -12.97 3.39
CA ILE A 113 16.88 -13.08 4.70
C ILE A 113 15.56 -13.83 4.60
N VAL A 114 14.74 -13.54 3.60
CA VAL A 114 13.43 -14.16 3.42
C VAL A 114 13.46 -15.46 2.60
N SER A 115 14.66 -15.97 2.30
CA SER A 115 14.80 -17.21 1.51
C SER A 115 14.05 -18.37 2.15
N GLY A 116 13.07 -18.91 1.41
CA GLY A 116 12.21 -20.02 1.88
C GLY A 116 11.08 -19.58 2.83
N VAL A 117 10.88 -18.29 3.04
CA VAL A 117 9.78 -17.73 3.81
C VAL A 117 8.69 -17.22 2.85
N PRO A 118 7.40 -17.56 3.07
CA PRO A 118 6.30 -16.94 2.34
C PRO A 118 6.37 -15.41 2.45
N THR A 119 6.50 -14.73 1.31
CA THR A 119 6.74 -13.28 1.26
C THR A 119 5.90 -12.65 0.17
N VAL A 120 5.30 -11.51 0.48
CA VAL A 120 4.59 -10.63 -0.46
C VAL A 120 5.13 -9.21 -0.30
N LEU A 121 5.41 -8.56 -1.42
CA LEU A 121 5.79 -7.14 -1.45
C LEU A 121 4.57 -6.27 -1.74
N ALA A 122 4.43 -5.18 -0.99
CA ALA A 122 3.44 -4.14 -1.23
C ALA A 122 4.14 -2.92 -1.83
N GLU A 123 3.57 -2.31 -2.88
CA GLU A 123 4.08 -1.09 -3.56
C GLU A 123 5.51 -1.16 -4.12
N ASN A 124 6.15 -2.30 -4.05
CA ASN A 124 7.50 -2.45 -4.56
C ASN A 124 7.53 -3.31 -5.82
N GLU A 125 8.22 -2.81 -6.80
CA GLU A 125 8.68 -3.57 -7.94
C GLU A 125 10.18 -3.78 -7.77
N GLY A 126 10.58 -4.94 -7.21
CA GLY A 126 11.99 -5.23 -6.93
C GLY A 126 12.78 -5.51 -8.22
N GLU A 127 14.10 -5.22 -8.22
CA GLU A 127 14.97 -5.64 -9.33
C GLU A 127 15.08 -7.18 -9.42
N SER A 128 14.81 -7.87 -8.33
CA SER A 128 14.66 -9.32 -8.24
C SER A 128 13.23 -9.80 -8.52
N GLU A 129 12.54 -9.17 -9.47
CA GLU A 129 11.12 -9.36 -9.81
C GLU A 129 10.69 -10.82 -9.95
N SER A 130 11.63 -11.72 -10.24
CA SER A 130 11.36 -13.14 -10.40
C SER A 130 11.26 -13.93 -9.09
N LEU A 131 11.37 -13.32 -7.93
CA LEU A 131 11.44 -14.03 -6.65
C LEU A 131 10.24 -13.82 -5.74
N PHE A 132 9.49 -12.70 -5.88
CA PHE A 132 8.42 -12.34 -4.94
C PHE A 132 7.14 -11.96 -5.68
N THR A 133 6.00 -12.34 -5.11
CA THR A 133 4.70 -11.78 -5.49
C THR A 133 4.64 -10.33 -5.03
N THR A 134 4.22 -9.45 -5.92
CA THR A 134 4.02 -8.04 -5.65
C THR A 134 2.56 -7.66 -5.81
N VAL A 135 2.06 -6.82 -4.92
CA VAL A 135 0.72 -6.22 -4.98
C VAL A 135 0.89 -4.71 -4.98
N MET A 136 0.51 -4.05 -6.07
CA MET A 136 0.69 -2.60 -6.20
C MET A 136 -0.22 -2.00 -7.27
N ALA A 137 -0.50 -0.71 -7.19
CA ALA A 137 -1.01 0.03 -8.34
C ALA A 137 0.16 0.31 -9.31
N ASP A 138 -0.11 0.30 -10.62
CA ASP A 138 0.93 0.54 -11.63
C ASP A 138 1.56 1.93 -11.44
N PRO A 139 2.84 2.00 -10.99
CA PRO A 139 3.46 3.27 -10.64
C PRO A 139 3.69 4.17 -11.87
N TYR A 140 3.98 3.59 -13.03
CA TYR A 140 4.13 4.37 -14.25
C TYR A 140 2.79 5.01 -14.67
N GLU A 141 1.70 4.25 -14.59
CA GLU A 141 0.36 4.73 -14.92
C GLU A 141 -0.14 5.78 -13.90
N ILE A 142 0.20 5.64 -12.60
CA ILE A 142 -0.04 6.69 -11.59
C ILE A 142 0.63 8.00 -12.02
N GLY A 143 1.93 7.96 -12.29
CA GLY A 143 2.68 9.13 -12.72
C GLY A 143 2.12 9.74 -14.01
N ARG A 144 1.80 8.90 -14.99
CA ARG A 144 1.18 9.32 -16.26
C ARG A 144 -0.16 10.01 -16.02
N THR A 145 -0.99 9.46 -15.15
CA THR A 145 -2.30 10.01 -14.82
C THR A 145 -2.21 11.36 -14.11
N ILE A 146 -1.23 11.55 -13.22
CA ILE A 146 -0.97 12.88 -12.62
C ILE A 146 -0.65 13.90 -13.72
N GLY A 147 0.17 13.53 -14.71
CA GLY A 147 0.49 14.40 -15.83
C GLY A 147 -0.74 14.70 -16.72
N GLU A 148 -1.58 13.71 -16.98
CA GLU A 148 -2.83 13.88 -17.74
C GLU A 148 -3.83 14.77 -17.00
N ASN A 149 -3.96 14.63 -15.67
CA ASN A 149 -4.79 15.50 -14.85
C ASN A 149 -4.30 16.96 -14.90
N LEU A 150 -2.99 17.16 -14.88
CA LEU A 150 -2.39 18.48 -15.06
C LEU A 150 -2.72 19.07 -16.42
N LEU A 151 -2.59 18.29 -17.51
CA LEU A 151 -2.91 18.72 -18.87
C LEU A 151 -4.39 19.09 -18.99
N ALA A 152 -5.29 18.25 -18.50
CA ALA A 152 -6.73 18.51 -18.51
C ALA A 152 -7.09 19.80 -17.75
N GLY A 153 -6.46 20.02 -16.59
CA GLY A 153 -6.66 21.22 -15.77
C GLY A 153 -6.08 22.50 -16.36
N ALA A 154 -5.20 22.40 -17.36
CA ALA A 154 -4.59 23.53 -18.08
C ALA A 154 -5.13 23.76 -19.49
N GLY A 155 -6.08 22.91 -19.96
CA GLY A 155 -6.65 23.01 -21.33
C GLY A 155 -5.73 22.44 -22.41
N ASP A 156 -5.10 21.30 -22.13
CA ASP A 156 -4.24 20.49 -23.02
C ASP A 156 -2.92 21.13 -23.47
N SER A 157 -2.58 22.31 -22.95
CA SER A 157 -1.31 22.96 -23.22
C SER A 157 -0.72 23.59 -21.96
N LEU A 158 0.53 23.24 -21.67
CA LEU A 158 1.29 23.81 -20.55
C LEU A 158 2.31 24.87 -21.01
N SER A 159 2.12 25.43 -22.19
CA SER A 159 3.02 26.48 -22.69
C SER A 159 2.98 27.70 -21.77
N GLY A 160 4.14 28.03 -21.20
CA GLY A 160 4.29 29.10 -20.20
C GLY A 160 4.07 28.66 -18.75
N PHE A 161 3.76 27.39 -18.50
CA PHE A 161 3.73 26.83 -17.14
C PHE A 161 5.13 26.40 -16.72
N THR A 162 5.51 26.74 -15.51
CA THR A 162 6.71 26.24 -14.84
C THR A 162 6.33 25.21 -13.81
N VAL A 163 7.03 24.09 -13.78
CA VAL A 163 6.73 22.93 -12.94
C VAL A 163 7.90 22.64 -12.01
N GLY A 164 7.59 22.46 -10.72
CA GLY A 164 8.48 21.84 -9.74
C GLY A 164 7.94 20.46 -9.36
N ILE A 165 8.82 19.49 -9.25
CA ILE A 165 8.46 18.10 -8.95
C ILE A 165 9.09 17.70 -7.62
N LEU A 166 8.27 17.13 -6.72
CA LEU A 166 8.69 16.35 -5.56
C LEU A 166 8.54 14.88 -5.94
N SER A 167 9.66 14.18 -6.05
CA SER A 167 9.70 12.89 -6.76
C SER A 167 9.77 11.68 -5.85
N GLY A 168 9.69 11.87 -4.53
CA GLY A 168 9.75 10.80 -3.55
C GLY A 168 11.11 10.10 -3.45
N ASN A 169 11.10 8.93 -2.85
CA ASN A 169 12.30 8.13 -2.61
C ASN A 169 12.81 7.47 -3.90
N GLN A 170 13.74 8.10 -4.58
CA GLN A 170 14.29 7.63 -5.85
C GLN A 170 15.18 6.36 -5.74
N LYS A 171 15.38 5.81 -4.52
CA LYS A 171 15.97 4.48 -4.33
C LYS A 171 14.99 3.35 -4.67
N MET A 172 13.69 3.65 -4.71
CA MET A 172 12.65 2.71 -5.08
C MET A 172 12.36 2.77 -6.58
N LYS A 173 12.30 1.61 -7.25
CA LYS A 173 11.95 1.52 -8.68
C LYS A 173 10.55 2.09 -8.95
N SER A 174 9.58 1.82 -8.07
CA SER A 174 8.23 2.35 -8.20
C SER A 174 8.20 3.89 -8.26
N GLN A 175 9.00 4.58 -7.44
CA GLN A 175 9.07 6.03 -7.46
C GLN A 175 9.74 6.57 -8.74
N ARG A 176 10.77 5.87 -9.24
CA ARG A 176 11.40 6.22 -10.53
C ARG A 176 10.42 6.05 -11.69
N LEU A 177 9.61 5.00 -11.68
CA LEU A 177 8.57 4.77 -12.70
C LEU A 177 7.45 5.83 -12.63
N ARG A 178 7.02 6.26 -11.44
CA ARG A 178 6.07 7.39 -11.31
C ARG A 178 6.64 8.66 -11.94
N LEU A 179 7.90 8.99 -11.68
CA LEU A 179 8.55 10.14 -12.29
C LEU A 179 8.63 10.00 -13.81
N GLU A 180 9.00 8.84 -14.32
CA GLU A 180 9.05 8.57 -15.76
C GLU A 180 7.68 8.72 -16.42
N GLY A 181 6.62 8.13 -15.83
CA GLY A 181 5.25 8.23 -16.31
C GLY A 181 4.77 9.68 -16.39
N PHE A 182 5.00 10.47 -15.32
CA PHE A 182 4.69 11.89 -15.31
C PHE A 182 5.43 12.67 -16.40
N GLN A 183 6.75 12.51 -16.49
CA GLN A 183 7.58 13.18 -17.48
C GLN A 183 7.13 12.83 -18.90
N LYS A 184 6.78 11.58 -19.14
CA LYS A 184 6.27 11.12 -20.44
C LYS A 184 4.94 11.76 -20.82
N ALA A 185 4.02 11.91 -19.86
CA ALA A 185 2.73 12.56 -20.10
C ALA A 185 2.90 14.03 -20.52
N VAL A 186 3.83 14.74 -19.89
CA VAL A 186 4.03 16.19 -20.15
C VAL A 186 5.10 16.51 -21.20
N GLU A 187 5.79 15.51 -21.77
CA GLU A 187 6.95 15.68 -22.68
C GLU A 187 6.69 16.67 -23.83
N ARG A 188 5.48 16.68 -24.37
CA ARG A 188 5.11 17.50 -25.53
C ARG A 188 4.15 18.64 -25.20
N SER A 189 3.91 18.88 -23.93
CA SER A 189 2.92 19.85 -23.47
C SER A 189 3.37 21.30 -23.54
N GLY A 190 4.68 21.54 -23.64
CA GLY A 190 5.29 22.87 -23.54
C GLY A 190 5.55 23.33 -22.10
N ALA A 191 5.40 22.44 -21.11
CA ALA A 191 5.79 22.71 -19.73
C ALA A 191 7.30 22.87 -19.59
N GLU A 192 7.75 23.80 -18.74
CA GLU A 192 9.14 23.94 -18.33
C GLU A 192 9.33 23.37 -16.92
N ILE A 193 9.98 22.19 -16.82
CA ILE A 193 10.35 21.62 -15.51
C ILE A 193 11.58 22.37 -15.01
N LEU A 194 11.42 23.21 -13.97
CA LEU A 194 12.51 24.03 -13.43
C LEU A 194 13.38 23.28 -12.44
N TRP A 195 12.80 22.33 -11.70
CA TRP A 195 13.51 21.51 -10.73
C TRP A 195 12.73 20.25 -10.40
N THR A 196 13.47 19.21 -10.02
CA THR A 196 12.96 17.95 -9.47
C THR A 196 13.73 17.69 -8.19
N LEU A 197 13.05 17.40 -7.10
CA LEU A 197 13.63 17.13 -5.80
C LEU A 197 13.21 15.74 -5.35
N SER A 198 14.18 14.95 -4.92
CA SER A 198 13.93 13.68 -4.21
C SER A 198 13.86 13.89 -2.70
N ASP A 199 13.42 12.87 -1.95
CA ASP A 199 13.39 12.90 -0.49
C ASP A 199 14.72 13.32 0.13
N GLU A 200 15.82 12.79 -0.41
CA GLU A 200 17.16 13.14 0.09
C GLU A 200 17.48 14.63 -0.06
N GLU A 201 16.91 15.28 -1.08
CA GLU A 201 17.13 16.71 -1.35
C GLU A 201 16.13 17.59 -0.64
N VAL A 202 14.89 17.11 -0.45
CA VAL A 202 13.84 17.86 0.25
C VAL A 202 14.09 17.82 1.75
N GLY A 203 14.29 16.66 2.33
CA GLY A 203 14.56 16.44 3.74
C GLY A 203 13.57 17.08 4.71
N ASP A 204 13.21 18.34 4.45
CA ASP A 204 12.20 19.12 5.19
C ASP A 204 11.63 20.29 4.36
N GLN A 205 10.60 20.92 4.89
CA GLN A 205 9.96 22.09 4.27
C GLN A 205 10.94 23.23 3.95
N SER A 206 12.04 23.34 4.68
CA SER A 206 13.01 24.44 4.49
C SER A 206 13.75 24.34 3.16
N ALA A 207 13.98 23.13 2.66
CA ALA A 207 14.56 22.92 1.34
C ALA A 207 13.58 23.34 0.24
N LEU A 208 12.32 22.93 0.33
CA LEU A 208 11.27 23.35 -0.61
C LEU A 208 11.12 24.89 -0.64
N GLU A 209 11.13 25.54 0.55
CA GLU A 209 11.10 27.01 0.63
C GLU A 209 12.28 27.68 -0.06
N ARG A 210 13.48 27.10 0.02
CA ARG A 210 14.69 27.62 -0.64
C ARG A 210 14.56 27.54 -2.15
N TYR A 211 14.18 26.40 -2.69
CA TYR A 211 13.98 26.22 -4.13
C TYR A 211 12.86 27.13 -4.65
N TRP A 212 11.77 27.24 -3.92
CA TRP A 212 10.69 28.17 -4.24
C TRP A 212 11.13 29.62 -4.31
N LYS A 213 11.96 30.09 -3.37
CA LYS A 213 12.48 31.46 -3.36
C LYS A 213 13.40 31.75 -4.53
N GLU A 214 14.17 30.75 -4.95
CA GLU A 214 15.10 30.90 -6.08
C GLU A 214 14.40 30.78 -7.44
N LYS A 215 13.48 29.84 -7.56
CA LYS A 215 12.77 29.49 -8.80
C LYS A 215 11.32 29.16 -8.50
N PRO A 216 10.45 30.18 -8.31
CA PRO A 216 9.03 29.93 -8.11
C PRO A 216 8.42 29.27 -9.34
N VAL A 217 7.46 28.37 -9.11
CA VAL A 217 6.78 27.62 -10.15
C VAL A 217 5.27 27.88 -10.14
N SER A 218 4.61 27.74 -11.27
CA SER A 218 3.16 27.86 -11.35
C SER A 218 2.42 26.57 -10.96
N VAL A 219 3.14 25.45 -11.00
CA VAL A 219 2.62 24.11 -10.66
C VAL A 219 3.63 23.39 -9.80
N LEU A 220 3.15 22.79 -8.70
CA LEU A 220 3.83 21.75 -7.95
C LEU A 220 3.22 20.40 -8.29
N VAL A 221 4.08 19.41 -8.44
CA VAL A 221 3.69 18.01 -8.63
C VAL A 221 4.38 17.19 -7.55
N ALA A 222 3.61 16.39 -6.83
CA ALA A 222 4.10 15.50 -5.78
C ALA A 222 3.75 14.05 -6.16
N LEU A 223 4.77 13.19 -6.27
CA LEU A 223 4.62 11.84 -6.80
C LEU A 223 4.46 10.77 -5.70
N ASP A 224 4.26 11.22 -4.46
CA ASP A 224 4.10 10.38 -3.29
C ASP A 224 3.18 11.06 -2.27
N ASN A 225 2.58 10.29 -1.35
CA ASN A 225 1.69 10.83 -0.32
C ASN A 225 2.39 11.86 0.58
N ASP A 226 3.61 11.57 1.03
CA ASP A 226 4.33 12.40 1.99
C ASP A 226 4.77 13.72 1.35
N GLU A 227 5.24 13.69 0.09
CA GLU A 227 5.52 14.90 -0.68
C GLU A 227 4.26 15.71 -0.95
N THR A 228 3.12 15.05 -1.16
CA THR A 228 1.84 15.73 -1.38
C THR A 228 1.41 16.45 -0.11
N GLU A 229 1.58 15.84 1.06
CA GLU A 229 1.35 16.49 2.34
C GLU A 229 2.29 17.68 2.58
N LEU A 230 3.59 17.48 2.35
CA LEU A 230 4.61 18.51 2.48
C LEU A 230 4.31 19.72 1.58
N ALA A 231 3.96 19.46 0.30
CA ALA A 231 3.59 20.51 -0.65
C ALA A 231 2.31 21.22 -0.22
N GLY A 232 1.33 20.50 0.32
CA GLY A 232 0.09 21.07 0.85
C GLY A 232 0.34 22.00 2.03
N ASP A 233 1.14 21.58 3.02
CA ASP A 233 1.56 22.41 4.15
C ASP A 233 2.28 23.68 3.69
N PHE A 234 3.22 23.50 2.76
CA PHE A 234 3.96 24.60 2.19
C PHE A 234 3.03 25.63 1.53
N ILE A 235 2.09 25.19 0.68
CA ILE A 235 1.13 26.06 -0.02
C ILE A 235 0.22 26.77 0.95
N LEU A 236 -0.22 26.11 2.03
CA LEU A 236 -1.03 26.77 3.07
C LEU A 236 -0.28 27.91 3.76
N GLY A 237 1.02 27.74 3.99
CA GLY A 237 1.89 28.76 4.61
C GLY A 237 2.23 29.93 3.70
N LEU A 238 2.06 29.81 2.37
CA LEU A 238 2.38 30.87 1.43
C LEU A 238 1.43 32.05 1.52
N SER A 239 2.02 33.26 1.50
CA SER A 239 1.30 34.50 1.32
C SER A 239 1.42 34.96 -0.14
N GLY A 240 0.30 35.29 -0.79
CA GLY A 240 0.26 35.76 -2.17
C GLY A 240 -0.14 34.67 -3.19
N GLU A 241 0.46 34.72 -4.38
CA GLU A 241 0.17 33.77 -5.44
C GLU A 241 0.66 32.37 -5.07
N LYS A 242 -0.20 31.38 -5.26
CA LYS A 242 0.04 29.97 -4.88
C LYS A 242 0.12 29.10 -6.13
N PRO A 243 1.06 28.14 -6.18
CA PRO A 243 1.07 27.17 -7.26
C PRO A 243 -0.15 26.25 -7.18
N LYS A 244 -0.57 25.68 -8.30
CA LYS A 244 -1.50 24.56 -8.32
C LYS A 244 -0.76 23.29 -7.91
N LEU A 245 -1.37 22.45 -7.07
CA LEU A 245 -0.81 21.17 -6.64
C LEU A 245 -1.56 20.02 -7.30
N TYR A 246 -0.80 19.12 -7.89
CA TYR A 246 -1.26 17.81 -8.40
C TYR A 246 -0.39 16.75 -7.74
N GLY A 247 -0.99 15.65 -7.28
CA GLY A 247 -0.21 14.66 -6.58
C GLY A 247 -0.87 13.30 -6.48
N GLU A 248 -0.18 12.41 -5.79
CA GLU A 248 -0.67 11.11 -5.35
C GLU A 248 -0.84 11.16 -3.83
N GLY A 249 -1.82 10.42 -3.31
CA GLY A 249 -2.00 10.26 -1.88
C GLY A 249 -3.38 9.73 -1.49
N CYS A 250 -3.44 9.18 -0.29
CA CYS A 250 -4.64 8.55 0.28
C CYS A 250 -4.87 8.91 1.76
N SER A 251 -3.98 9.69 2.39
CA SER A 251 -4.10 10.08 3.79
C SER A 251 -5.27 11.06 4.02
N GLU A 252 -5.79 11.08 5.25
CA GLU A 252 -6.82 12.05 5.64
C GLU A 252 -6.39 13.49 5.35
N LYS A 253 -5.10 13.78 5.48
CA LYS A 253 -4.53 15.11 5.26
C LYS A 253 -4.51 15.50 3.78
N THR A 254 -4.15 14.59 2.88
CA THR A 254 -4.22 14.83 1.43
C THR A 254 -5.65 15.02 0.95
N VAL A 255 -6.59 14.21 1.48
CA VAL A 255 -8.03 14.36 1.23
C VAL A 255 -8.56 15.72 1.75
N TYR A 256 -8.16 16.12 2.95
CA TYR A 256 -8.49 17.45 3.48
C TYR A 256 -8.00 18.58 2.57
N TYR A 257 -6.77 18.47 2.03
CA TYR A 257 -6.24 19.48 1.10
C TYR A 257 -6.99 19.50 -0.23
N LEU A 258 -7.44 18.35 -0.71
CA LEU A 258 -8.30 18.29 -1.90
C LEU A 258 -9.64 18.98 -1.64
N ASP A 259 -10.32 18.71 -0.51
CA ASP A 259 -11.58 19.36 -0.12
C ASP A 259 -11.42 20.89 0.01
N LYS A 260 -10.31 21.35 0.55
CA LYS A 260 -10.00 22.79 0.68
C LYS A 260 -9.57 23.44 -0.62
N GLY A 261 -9.37 22.67 -1.70
CA GLY A 261 -8.91 23.18 -3.00
C GLY A 261 -7.45 23.61 -2.99
N VAL A 262 -6.64 23.12 -2.04
CA VAL A 262 -5.18 23.24 -2.04
C VAL A 262 -4.58 22.34 -3.10
N ILE A 263 -5.10 21.12 -3.19
CA ILE A 263 -4.81 20.15 -4.26
C ILE A 263 -5.85 20.31 -5.36
N ALA A 264 -5.41 20.40 -6.60
CA ALA A 264 -6.28 20.49 -7.77
C ALA A 264 -6.82 19.13 -8.22
N SER A 265 -5.98 18.12 -8.18
CA SER A 265 -6.33 16.72 -8.44
C SER A 265 -5.37 15.80 -7.71
N LEU A 266 -5.89 14.70 -7.20
CA LEU A 266 -5.19 13.66 -6.46
C LEU A 266 -5.40 12.32 -7.17
N VAL A 267 -4.33 11.58 -7.41
CA VAL A 267 -4.41 10.17 -7.81
C VAL A 267 -4.40 9.34 -6.54
N VAL A 268 -5.39 8.47 -6.38
CA VAL A 268 -5.63 7.71 -5.15
C VAL A 268 -5.57 6.22 -5.44
N PRO A 269 -4.52 5.50 -5.01
CA PRO A 269 -4.48 4.04 -5.06
C PRO A 269 -5.54 3.42 -4.14
N ASN A 270 -6.03 2.23 -4.50
CA ASN A 270 -6.94 1.48 -3.63
C ASN A 270 -6.15 0.70 -2.57
N GLU A 271 -5.69 1.43 -1.55
CA GLU A 271 -4.86 0.90 -0.46
C GLU A 271 -5.55 -0.23 0.32
N PHE A 272 -6.87 -0.12 0.52
CA PHE A 272 -7.63 -1.18 1.19
C PHE A 272 -7.54 -2.49 0.42
N PHE A 273 -7.80 -2.44 -0.89
CA PHE A 273 -7.72 -3.64 -1.72
C PHE A 273 -6.29 -4.18 -1.81
N MET A 274 -5.29 -3.31 -1.79
CA MET A 274 -3.88 -3.71 -1.75
C MET A 274 -3.57 -4.51 -0.49
N GLY A 275 -3.95 -4.00 0.69
CA GLY A 275 -3.76 -4.72 1.95
C GLY A 275 -4.48 -6.07 1.98
N TYR A 276 -5.75 -6.09 1.55
CA TYR A 276 -6.53 -7.31 1.43
C TYR A 276 -5.88 -8.35 0.51
N GLN A 277 -5.45 -7.92 -0.68
CA GLN A 277 -4.84 -8.80 -1.67
C GLN A 277 -3.47 -9.32 -1.22
N CYS A 278 -2.67 -8.50 -0.51
CA CYS A 278 -1.41 -8.98 0.08
C CYS A 278 -1.63 -10.20 1.00
N VAL A 279 -2.68 -10.18 1.81
CA VAL A 279 -3.00 -11.32 2.69
C VAL A 279 -3.48 -12.52 1.89
N LYS A 280 -4.30 -12.32 0.86
CA LYS A 280 -4.78 -13.41 -0.01
C LYS A 280 -3.63 -14.11 -0.71
N GLU A 281 -2.72 -13.35 -1.31
CA GLU A 281 -1.51 -13.88 -1.96
C GLU A 281 -0.60 -14.63 -0.98
N LEU A 282 -0.43 -14.08 0.22
CA LEU A 282 0.37 -14.74 1.25
C LEU A 282 -0.29 -16.05 1.72
N ALA A 283 -1.63 -16.07 1.83
CA ALA A 283 -2.38 -17.26 2.22
C ALA A 283 -2.24 -18.39 1.19
N GLU A 284 -2.22 -18.07 -0.09
CA GLU A 284 -1.95 -19.05 -1.13
C GLU A 284 -0.57 -19.71 -0.95
N LYS A 285 0.46 -18.93 -0.63
CA LYS A 285 1.81 -19.42 -0.39
C LYS A 285 1.91 -20.29 0.87
N ILE A 286 1.26 -19.90 1.96
CA ILE A 286 1.30 -20.61 3.25
C ILE A 286 0.46 -21.89 3.20
N ASN A 287 -0.81 -21.81 2.76
CA ASN A 287 -1.76 -22.89 2.88
C ASN A 287 -1.61 -23.96 1.80
N TYR A 288 -1.24 -23.56 0.59
CA TYR A 288 -1.23 -24.48 -0.55
C TYR A 288 0.17 -24.87 -1.01
N HIS A 289 1.22 -24.30 -0.43
CA HIS A 289 2.61 -24.52 -0.86
C HIS A 289 2.74 -24.36 -2.39
N GLN A 290 1.85 -23.56 -2.97
CA GLN A 290 1.85 -23.28 -4.38
C GLN A 290 2.88 -22.17 -4.62
N ASP A 291 4.00 -22.61 -5.13
CA ASP A 291 4.93 -21.71 -5.81
C ASP A 291 4.32 -21.42 -7.19
N ASN A 292 3.23 -20.66 -7.21
CA ASN A 292 2.51 -20.29 -8.44
C ASN A 292 3.36 -19.37 -9.36
N GLY A 293 4.64 -19.28 -9.07
CA GLY A 293 5.52 -18.32 -9.70
C GLY A 293 5.31 -16.91 -9.10
N VAL A 294 6.00 -15.98 -9.65
CA VAL A 294 5.82 -14.56 -9.33
C VAL A 294 4.56 -14.09 -10.01
N THR A 295 3.62 -13.59 -9.24
CA THR A 295 2.44 -12.89 -9.72
C THR A 295 2.60 -11.41 -9.43
N GLU A 296 2.30 -10.59 -10.41
CA GLU A 296 2.15 -9.16 -10.24
C GLU A 296 0.65 -8.87 -10.23
N ASP A 297 0.12 -8.57 -9.04
CA ASP A 297 -1.28 -8.20 -8.89
C ASP A 297 -1.40 -6.69 -8.92
N THR A 298 -2.02 -6.20 -10.00
CA THR A 298 -2.26 -4.78 -10.19
C THR A 298 -3.53 -4.35 -9.48
N VAL A 299 -3.42 -3.40 -8.60
CA VAL A 299 -4.51 -2.76 -7.87
C VAL A 299 -4.98 -1.53 -8.63
N ASP A 300 -6.30 -1.30 -8.66
CA ASP A 300 -6.88 -0.13 -9.29
C ASP A 300 -6.52 1.16 -8.51
N PHE A 301 -6.56 2.28 -9.23
CA PHE A 301 -6.48 3.62 -8.66
C PHE A 301 -7.47 4.55 -9.37
N LEU A 302 -7.77 5.70 -8.79
CA LEU A 302 -8.64 6.70 -9.41
C LEU A 302 -8.06 8.11 -9.32
N SER A 303 -8.61 9.02 -10.12
CA SER A 303 -8.37 10.45 -10.00
C SER A 303 -9.49 11.12 -9.22
N ALA A 304 -9.15 11.72 -8.09
CA ALA A 304 -10.05 12.50 -7.27
C ALA A 304 -9.83 14.00 -7.51
N THR A 305 -10.92 14.72 -7.57
CA THR A 305 -10.99 16.19 -7.59
C THR A 305 -12.00 16.63 -6.55
N ARG A 306 -12.05 17.91 -6.24
CA ARG A 306 -13.07 18.43 -5.34
C ARG A 306 -14.51 18.16 -5.83
N GLU A 307 -14.70 18.02 -7.15
CA GLU A 307 -16.01 17.82 -7.75
C GLU A 307 -16.54 16.41 -7.56
N ASN A 308 -15.64 15.39 -7.62
CA ASN A 308 -16.01 13.98 -7.47
C ASN A 308 -15.59 13.35 -6.14
N LEU A 309 -15.07 14.13 -5.19
CA LEU A 309 -14.58 13.63 -3.89
C LEU A 309 -15.66 12.84 -3.13
N TYR A 310 -16.92 13.27 -3.24
CA TYR A 310 -18.07 12.65 -2.57
C TYR A 310 -18.87 11.73 -3.47
N ASP A 311 -18.35 11.38 -4.64
CA ASP A 311 -18.95 10.35 -5.48
C ASP A 311 -18.69 8.98 -4.87
N ARG A 312 -19.64 8.07 -5.03
CA ARG A 312 -19.63 6.75 -4.38
C ARG A 312 -18.35 5.97 -4.64
N ASP A 313 -17.82 6.02 -5.85
CA ASP A 313 -16.60 5.27 -6.22
C ASP A 313 -15.37 5.83 -5.51
N THR A 314 -15.29 7.16 -5.38
CA THR A 314 -14.20 7.84 -4.66
C THR A 314 -14.32 7.59 -3.15
N GLU A 315 -15.53 7.70 -2.59
CA GLU A 315 -15.77 7.41 -1.17
C GLU A 315 -15.40 5.96 -0.81
N ASN A 316 -15.74 4.99 -1.65
CA ASN A 316 -15.43 3.58 -1.39
C ASN A 316 -13.93 3.29 -1.32
N ILE A 317 -13.10 4.03 -2.08
CA ILE A 317 -11.64 3.86 -2.06
C ILE A 317 -11.02 4.62 -0.89
N LEU A 318 -11.47 5.85 -0.65
CA LEU A 318 -10.91 6.69 0.43
C LEU A 318 -11.40 6.27 1.82
N PHE A 319 -12.61 5.73 1.93
CA PHE A 319 -13.28 5.44 3.20
C PHE A 319 -14.00 4.08 3.15
N PRO A 320 -13.29 2.97 3.01
CA PRO A 320 -13.88 1.65 2.74
C PRO A 320 -14.86 1.16 3.83
N ASN A 321 -14.75 1.66 5.05
CA ASN A 321 -15.60 1.25 6.19
C ASN A 321 -16.83 2.14 6.45
N ILE A 322 -17.09 3.15 5.64
CA ILE A 322 -18.24 4.06 5.82
C ILE A 322 -19.42 3.66 4.93
N SER A 323 -19.23 2.71 4.01
CA SER A 323 -20.22 2.30 3.02
C SER A 323 -21.05 1.06 3.47
#